data_d7b77e91156e01c81ecff7e74543454a
#
_entry.id   d7b77e91156e01c81ecff7e74543454a
#
_cell.length_a   1.000
_cell.length_b   1.000
_cell.length_c   1.000
_cell.angle_alpha   90.00
_cell.angle_beta   90.00
_cell.angle_gamma   90.00
#
_symmetry.space_group_name_H-M   'P 1'
#
loop_
_entity.id
_entity.type
_entity.pdbx_description
1 polymer ?
#
loop_
_entity_poly.entity_id
_entity_poly.type
_entity_poly.pdbx_seq_one_letter_code
_entity_poly.pdbx_strand_id
1 'polypeptide(L)'
;MGLFDVFKFAADVAASTPSTGRSSIRSPWTTGSLTSWAIQDIIGDTEALAVSRADAMHVPAIVKGRALIAGTLSRMPLVTLRGDDRVSNPPWLHRTDTRVAPTQRMLWTVDDLIFAGVSLWAVERGTRRQIVDAVRVPPEWWQITPDLQVLVNGASVNSDEIILFEGPQDGLLEIAAQDIRASRSMSRAWSARVTSPVPLVELHNTDPTMELEDNEISDLIDSWESARQSGGATGYTPATIDARIHGEVAPDLFIEGRNASRLDFANYMHIPAALLEGSPSEASLTYSTTEGKRNEFADYTIAYWAGPIEARLSMDDVTARGQRIAFDMSEWLTPAHSETGPTRED
;
A
#
# COMPACT_ATOMS: atom_id res chain seq x y z
N MET A 1 16.07 -21.42 23.37
CA MET A 1 16.09 -20.31 22.43
C MET A 1 14.66 -19.83 22.33
N GLY A 2 14.35 -18.66 22.83
CA GLY A 2 12.97 -18.15 22.82
C GLY A 2 12.55 -17.71 21.41
N LEU A 3 11.24 -17.54 21.20
CA LEU A 3 10.67 -17.06 19.94
C LEU A 3 11.32 -15.73 19.51
N PHE A 4 11.51 -14.84 20.45
CA PHE A 4 12.13 -13.53 20.22
C PHE A 4 13.56 -13.62 19.67
N ASP A 5 14.39 -14.55 20.16
CA ASP A 5 15.76 -14.73 19.69
C ASP A 5 15.81 -15.12 18.21
N VAL A 6 14.86 -15.96 17.77
CA VAL A 6 14.74 -16.38 16.37
C VAL A 6 14.41 -15.18 15.49
N PHE A 7 13.48 -14.32 15.92
CA PHE A 7 13.09 -13.15 15.14
C PHE A 7 14.11 -12.01 15.18
N LYS A 8 14.80 -11.84 16.28
CA LYS A 8 15.91 -10.90 16.39
C LYS A 8 17.00 -11.25 15.37
N PHE A 9 17.40 -12.51 15.29
CA PHE A 9 18.37 -12.97 14.30
C PHE A 9 17.87 -12.80 12.88
N ALA A 10 16.61 -13.16 12.59
CA ALA A 10 16.02 -13.03 11.26
C ALA A 10 15.83 -11.57 10.83
N ALA A 11 15.44 -10.68 11.74
CA ALA A 11 15.36 -9.23 11.47
C ALA A 11 16.75 -8.66 11.17
N ASP A 12 17.79 -9.11 11.89
CA ASP A 12 19.17 -8.71 11.64
C ASP A 12 19.70 -9.23 10.30
N VAL A 13 19.35 -10.45 9.89
CA VAL A 13 19.70 -11.02 8.58
C VAL A 13 18.98 -10.27 7.45
N ALA A 14 17.70 -9.99 7.59
CA ALA A 14 16.94 -9.23 6.60
C ALA A 14 17.47 -7.80 6.40
N ALA A 15 17.99 -7.18 7.49
CA ALA A 15 18.62 -5.86 7.43
C ALA A 15 20.05 -5.89 6.88
N SER A 16 20.72 -7.04 6.88
CA SER A 16 22.13 -7.19 6.49
C SER A 16 22.35 -7.68 5.06
N THR A 17 21.30 -8.07 4.32
CA THR A 17 21.42 -8.44 2.89
C THR A 17 21.80 -7.22 2.06
N PRO A 18 23.00 -7.18 1.43
CA PRO A 18 23.40 -6.04 0.62
C PRO A 18 22.52 -5.96 -0.63
N SER A 19 21.65 -4.98 -0.69
CA SER A 19 20.97 -4.64 -1.93
C SER A 19 21.92 -3.84 -2.81
N THR A 20 22.42 -4.45 -3.87
CA THR A 20 23.09 -3.75 -4.95
C THR A 20 22.08 -2.86 -5.66
N GLY A 21 22.11 -1.57 -5.37
CA GLY A 21 21.41 -0.54 -6.10
C GLY A 21 20.20 0.07 -5.38
N ARG A 22 20.37 1.32 -4.99
CA ARG A 22 19.42 2.27 -4.39
C ARG A 22 18.62 1.72 -3.20
N SER A 23 18.93 2.25 -2.04
CA SER A 23 18.25 1.98 -0.79
C SER A 23 16.80 2.45 -0.80
N SER A 24 15.93 1.71 -1.47
CA SER A 24 14.56 1.65 -1.08
C SER A 24 14.50 0.71 0.11
N ILE A 25 14.11 1.18 1.27
CA ILE A 25 13.76 0.35 2.41
C ILE A 25 12.67 -0.60 1.88
N ARG A 26 13.08 -1.81 1.48
CA ARG A 26 12.14 -2.80 1.01
C ARG A 26 11.47 -3.38 2.24
N SER A 27 10.16 -3.24 2.34
CA SER A 27 9.38 -4.05 3.25
C SER A 27 9.78 -5.52 3.03
N PRO A 28 9.88 -6.34 4.09
CA PRO A 28 10.18 -7.78 3.96
C PRO A 28 9.20 -8.57 3.08
N TRP A 29 8.13 -7.96 2.62
CA TRP A 29 7.17 -8.47 1.64
C TRP A 29 7.69 -8.67 0.21
N THR A 30 8.98 -8.63 -0.05
CA THR A 30 9.52 -8.60 -1.43
C THR A 30 9.73 -9.95 -2.08
N THR A 31 9.50 -11.06 -1.42
CA THR A 31 9.59 -12.39 -2.04
C THR A 31 8.20 -13.02 -2.11
N GLY A 32 7.67 -13.01 -3.33
CA GLY A 32 6.35 -13.48 -3.67
C GLY A 32 6.02 -14.88 -3.20
N SER A 33 5.49 -14.98 -2.05
CA SER A 33 4.62 -16.08 -1.64
C SER A 33 3.75 -15.54 -0.51
N LEU A 34 2.76 -14.77 -0.87
CA LEU A 34 1.64 -14.59 0.00
C LEU A 34 0.96 -15.94 0.11
N THR A 35 1.06 -16.54 1.31
CA THR A 35 -0.14 -16.94 1.84
C THR A 35 -0.61 -18.32 1.81
N SER A 36 -0.24 -19.02 2.77
CA SER A 36 -0.96 -20.26 3.06
C SER A 36 -2.34 -20.06 3.71
N TRP A 37 -2.65 -18.89 4.28
CA TRP A 37 -3.94 -18.73 4.96
C TRP A 37 -5.06 -18.18 4.06
N ALA A 38 -4.74 -17.40 3.05
CA ALA A 38 -5.73 -16.93 2.08
C ALA A 38 -6.01 -17.93 0.94
N ILE A 39 -5.16 -18.96 0.79
CA ILE A 39 -5.33 -19.97 -0.28
C ILE A 39 -6.20 -21.14 0.18
N GLN A 40 -6.33 -21.40 1.46
CA GLN A 40 -7.00 -22.62 1.95
C GLN A 40 -8.52 -22.57 1.86
N ASP A 41 -9.14 -21.39 1.77
CA ASP A 41 -10.58 -21.22 1.69
C ASP A 41 -11.14 -21.08 0.26
N ILE A 42 -10.27 -21.04 -0.76
CA ILE A 42 -10.65 -20.65 -2.14
C ILE A 42 -10.33 -21.74 -3.18
N ILE A 43 -10.33 -23.02 -2.80
CA ILE A 43 -10.26 -24.12 -3.80
C ILE A 43 -11.68 -24.41 -4.35
N GLY A 44 -12.36 -23.36 -4.82
CA GLY A 44 -13.67 -23.50 -5.45
C GLY A 44 -13.87 -22.63 -6.68
N ASP A 45 -13.12 -21.54 -6.83
CA ASP A 45 -13.35 -20.59 -7.90
C ASP A 45 -12.03 -20.12 -8.55
N THR A 46 -11.82 -20.54 -9.78
CA THR A 46 -10.63 -20.19 -10.58
C THR A 46 -10.54 -18.70 -10.96
N GLU A 47 -11.53 -17.89 -10.61
CA GLU A 47 -11.52 -16.45 -10.81
C GLU A 47 -10.90 -15.66 -9.65
N ALA A 48 -10.65 -16.27 -8.52
CA ALA A 48 -10.14 -15.60 -7.32
C ALA A 48 -8.65 -15.87 -7.07
N LEU A 49 -7.78 -15.57 -8.03
CA LEU A 49 -6.35 -15.46 -7.74
C LEU A 49 -6.16 -14.39 -6.66
N ALA A 50 -5.60 -14.77 -5.52
CA ALA A 50 -5.34 -13.84 -4.42
C ALA A 50 -4.51 -12.65 -4.92
N VAL A 51 -4.97 -11.44 -4.60
CA VAL A 51 -4.25 -10.21 -4.95
C VAL A 51 -3.08 -10.07 -3.98
N SER A 52 -1.88 -9.92 -4.53
CA SER A 52 -0.69 -9.71 -3.71
C SER A 52 -0.52 -8.23 -3.34
N ARG A 53 0.24 -7.99 -2.25
CA ARG A 53 0.67 -6.63 -1.91
C ARG A 53 1.46 -5.98 -3.07
N ALA A 54 2.29 -6.76 -3.76
CA ALA A 54 3.02 -6.28 -4.93
C ALA A 54 2.06 -5.79 -6.02
N ASP A 55 0.96 -6.51 -6.24
CA ASP A 55 -0.09 -6.10 -7.17
C ASP A 55 -0.77 -4.80 -6.76
N ALA A 56 -1.13 -4.67 -5.49
CA ALA A 56 -1.73 -3.46 -4.94
C ALA A 56 -0.79 -2.25 -5.06
N MET A 57 0.51 -2.43 -4.87
CA MET A 57 1.53 -1.38 -4.99
C MET A 57 1.77 -0.91 -6.44
N HIS A 58 1.15 -1.53 -7.45
CA HIS A 58 1.10 -0.98 -8.80
C HIS A 58 -0.03 0.04 -8.99
N VAL A 59 -0.92 0.20 -8.00
CA VAL A 59 -2.00 1.20 -8.04
C VAL A 59 -1.52 2.49 -7.37
N PRO A 60 -1.36 3.62 -8.12
CA PRO A 60 -0.78 4.85 -7.57
C PRO A 60 -1.53 5.42 -6.36
N ALA A 61 -2.86 5.28 -6.31
CA ALA A 61 -3.69 5.74 -5.20
C ALA A 61 -3.35 4.98 -3.91
N ILE A 62 -3.15 3.68 -3.99
CA ILE A 62 -2.74 2.84 -2.85
C ILE A 62 -1.34 3.23 -2.37
N VAL A 63 -0.39 3.43 -3.29
CA VAL A 63 0.98 3.85 -2.94
C VAL A 63 0.96 5.17 -2.17
N LYS A 64 0.20 6.16 -2.66
CA LYS A 64 0.08 7.48 -2.03
C LYS A 64 -0.64 7.37 -0.68
N GLY A 65 -1.76 6.67 -0.61
CA GLY A 65 -2.53 6.50 0.62
C GLY A 65 -1.73 5.78 1.71
N ARG A 66 -1.08 4.68 1.36
CA ARG A 66 -0.15 3.97 2.24
C ARG A 66 0.97 4.89 2.75
N ALA A 67 1.58 5.69 1.87
CA ALA A 67 2.65 6.62 2.25
C ALA A 67 2.15 7.69 3.22
N LEU A 68 0.92 8.20 3.03
CA LEU A 68 0.30 9.16 3.92
C LEU A 68 0.03 8.55 5.30
N ILE A 69 -0.62 7.40 5.39
CA ILE A 69 -1.00 6.77 6.67
C ILE A 69 0.24 6.25 7.39
N ALA A 70 0.96 5.30 6.78
CA ALA A 70 2.08 4.63 7.43
C ALA A 70 3.27 5.58 7.65
N GLY A 71 3.52 6.50 6.73
CA GLY A 71 4.56 7.52 6.86
C GLY A 71 4.27 8.52 7.97
N THR A 72 3.01 8.84 8.23
CA THR A 72 2.61 9.75 9.31
C THR A 72 2.69 9.04 10.66
N LEU A 73 1.99 7.92 10.83
CA LEU A 73 1.96 7.19 12.10
C LEU A 73 3.34 6.71 12.56
N SER A 74 4.19 6.27 11.62
CA SER A 74 5.53 5.81 12.00
C SER A 74 6.44 6.90 12.56
N ARG A 75 6.17 8.17 12.24
CA ARG A 75 6.94 9.32 12.75
C ARG A 75 6.35 9.93 14.01
N MET A 76 5.10 9.62 14.35
CA MET A 76 4.49 10.09 15.59
C MET A 76 5.09 9.34 16.79
N PRO A 77 5.62 10.06 17.79
CA PRO A 77 6.12 9.41 19.00
C PRO A 77 4.99 8.72 19.76
N LEU A 78 5.26 7.53 20.30
CA LEU A 78 4.40 6.91 21.29
C LEU A 78 4.73 7.45 22.67
N VAL A 79 3.71 7.82 23.42
CA VAL A 79 3.82 8.33 24.81
C VAL A 79 2.99 7.48 25.74
N THR A 80 3.49 7.33 26.98
CA THR A 80 2.76 6.65 28.05
C THR A 80 2.07 7.70 28.91
N LEU A 81 0.78 7.51 29.16
CA LEU A 81 -0.07 8.42 29.92
C LEU A 81 -0.63 7.70 31.14
N ARG A 82 -0.81 8.45 32.23
CA ARG A 82 -1.59 8.05 33.41
C ARG A 82 -2.68 9.10 33.62
N GLY A 83 -3.93 8.76 33.29
CA GLY A 83 -4.93 9.78 33.04
C GLY A 83 -4.49 10.64 31.85
N ASP A 84 -4.34 11.94 32.05
CA ASP A 84 -3.88 12.89 31.03
C ASP A 84 -2.40 13.30 31.22
N ASP A 85 -1.75 12.82 32.28
CA ASP A 85 -0.34 13.14 32.57
C ASP A 85 0.61 12.21 31.82
N ARG A 86 1.63 12.79 31.18
CA ARG A 86 2.73 12.01 30.59
C ARG A 86 3.60 11.42 31.69
N VAL A 87 3.85 10.13 31.59
CA VAL A 87 4.78 9.41 32.47
C VAL A 87 5.96 8.88 31.66
N SER A 88 6.97 8.34 32.37
CA SER A 88 8.14 7.79 31.72
C SER A 88 7.77 6.63 30.78
N ASN A 89 8.19 6.71 29.53
CA ASN A 89 7.98 5.66 28.54
C ASN A 89 8.84 4.43 28.88
N PRO A 90 8.30 3.21 28.74
CA PRO A 90 9.12 2.01 28.75
C PRO A 90 10.08 2.06 27.55
N PRO A 91 11.39 1.68 27.76
CA PRO A 91 12.43 1.86 26.75
C PRO A 91 12.11 1.19 25.40
N TRP A 92 11.47 0.04 25.39
CA TRP A 92 11.16 -0.73 24.17
C TRP A 92 10.23 -0.01 23.17
N LEU A 93 9.51 1.04 23.58
CA LEU A 93 8.70 1.84 22.67
C LEU A 93 9.55 2.62 21.66
N HIS A 94 10.69 3.16 22.11
CA HIS A 94 11.53 4.06 21.32
C HIS A 94 12.97 3.59 21.17
N ARG A 95 13.32 2.43 21.75
CA ARG A 95 14.64 1.80 21.67
C ARG A 95 14.47 0.31 21.38
N THR A 96 15.49 -0.27 20.75
CA THR A 96 15.60 -1.70 20.48
C THR A 96 17.08 -2.04 20.38
N ASP A 97 17.48 -3.25 20.70
CA ASP A 97 18.82 -3.78 20.43
C ASP A 97 18.90 -4.56 19.10
N THR A 98 17.78 -4.59 18.34
CA THR A 98 17.78 -5.06 16.95
C THR A 98 18.24 -3.97 15.97
N ARG A 99 18.53 -4.34 14.73
CA ARG A 99 18.87 -3.39 13.65
C ARG A 99 17.68 -2.66 13.06
N VAL A 100 16.46 -3.05 13.41
CA VAL A 100 15.22 -2.43 12.93
C VAL A 100 14.79 -1.34 13.88
N ALA A 101 14.86 -0.09 13.44
CA ALA A 101 14.46 1.04 14.28
C ALA A 101 12.96 0.94 14.67
N PRO A 102 12.54 1.43 15.86
CA PRO A 102 11.15 1.43 16.28
C PRO A 102 10.20 2.14 15.30
N THR A 103 10.64 3.20 14.65
CA THR A 103 9.90 3.88 13.58
C THR A 103 9.67 2.97 12.37
N GLN A 104 10.67 2.17 12.01
CA GLN A 104 10.55 1.20 10.93
C GLN A 104 9.64 0.03 11.32
N ARG A 105 9.72 -0.43 12.57
CA ARG A 105 8.80 -1.42 13.12
C ARG A 105 7.35 -0.93 13.01
N MET A 106 7.08 0.31 13.41
CA MET A 106 5.75 0.91 13.31
C MET A 106 5.30 1.08 11.87
N LEU A 107 6.19 1.55 10.97
CA LEU A 107 5.87 1.65 9.54
C LEU A 107 5.39 0.31 8.96
N TRP A 108 6.08 -0.77 9.28
CA TRP A 108 5.71 -2.11 8.81
C TRP A 108 4.46 -2.64 9.48
N THR A 109 4.22 -2.30 10.75
CA THR A 109 2.99 -2.65 11.45
C THR A 109 1.77 -2.02 10.80
N VAL A 110 1.83 -0.71 10.52
CA VAL A 110 0.75 -0.02 9.82
C VAL A 110 0.57 -0.53 8.38
N ASP A 111 1.66 -0.86 7.71
CA ASP A 111 1.64 -1.50 6.39
C ASP A 111 0.87 -2.84 6.42
N ASP A 112 1.14 -3.68 7.43
CA ASP A 112 0.43 -4.95 7.64
C ASP A 112 -1.07 -4.73 7.88
N LEU A 113 -1.41 -3.76 8.74
CA LEU A 113 -2.81 -3.44 9.04
C LEU A 113 -3.55 -2.95 7.80
N ILE A 114 -2.92 -2.14 6.95
CA ILE A 114 -3.53 -1.68 5.69
C ILE A 114 -3.78 -2.85 4.74
N PHE A 115 -2.80 -3.72 4.53
CA PHE A 115 -2.89 -4.75 3.50
C PHE A 115 -3.52 -6.05 3.97
N ALA A 116 -3.20 -6.51 5.19
CA ALA A 116 -3.64 -7.79 5.74
C ALA A 116 -4.68 -7.66 6.87
N GLY A 117 -4.92 -6.47 7.40
CA GLY A 117 -5.82 -6.24 8.52
C GLY A 117 -5.25 -6.65 9.89
N VAL A 118 -4.11 -7.33 9.92
CA VAL A 118 -3.50 -7.85 11.15
C VAL A 118 -1.98 -7.70 11.11
N SER A 119 -1.35 -7.51 12.28
CA SER A 119 0.11 -7.49 12.44
C SER A 119 0.53 -8.18 13.73
N LEU A 120 1.71 -8.78 13.75
CA LEU A 120 2.22 -9.53 14.88
C LEU A 120 3.59 -9.00 15.31
N TRP A 121 3.75 -8.79 16.63
CA TRP A 121 5.06 -8.57 17.22
C TRP A 121 5.43 -9.75 18.13
N ALA A 122 6.66 -10.22 18.04
CA ALA A 122 7.28 -11.04 19.06
C ALA A 122 7.88 -10.15 20.14
N VAL A 123 7.72 -10.49 21.40
CA VAL A 123 8.17 -9.68 22.53
C VAL A 123 9.11 -10.48 23.42
N GLU A 124 10.15 -9.81 23.89
CA GLU A 124 11.02 -10.30 24.98
C GLU A 124 10.49 -9.76 26.31
N ARG A 125 10.35 -10.64 27.30
CA ARG A 125 9.92 -10.26 28.65
C ARG A 125 11.04 -10.45 29.66
N GLY A 126 11.20 -9.47 30.51
CA GLY A 126 12.13 -9.52 31.64
C GLY A 126 11.60 -10.37 32.82
N THR A 127 12.38 -10.44 33.88
CA THR A 127 12.11 -11.23 35.09
C THR A 127 10.80 -10.88 35.80
N ARG A 128 10.28 -9.66 35.61
CA ARG A 128 8.99 -9.20 36.17
C ARG A 128 7.87 -9.24 35.13
N ARG A 129 8.05 -10.01 34.05
CA ARG A 129 7.11 -10.15 32.91
C ARG A 129 6.85 -8.84 32.13
N GLN A 130 7.57 -7.74 32.44
CA GLN A 130 7.50 -6.53 31.62
C GLN A 130 8.16 -6.78 30.26
N ILE A 131 7.67 -6.10 29.24
CA ILE A 131 8.30 -6.14 27.92
C ILE A 131 9.61 -5.37 27.96
N VAL A 132 10.67 -5.97 27.48
CA VAL A 132 12.05 -5.41 27.40
C VAL A 132 12.34 -4.98 25.97
N ASP A 133 11.95 -5.79 25.00
CA ASP A 133 12.07 -5.49 23.57
C ASP A 133 10.92 -6.10 22.76
N ALA A 134 10.71 -5.61 21.55
CA ALA A 134 9.68 -6.06 20.66
C ALA A 134 10.14 -5.97 19.19
N VAL A 135 9.84 -6.99 18.40
CA VAL A 135 10.17 -7.06 16.98
C VAL A 135 8.95 -7.47 16.17
N ARG A 136 8.70 -6.82 15.04
CA ARG A 136 7.63 -7.22 14.13
C ARG A 136 7.96 -8.53 13.45
N VAL A 137 6.99 -9.43 13.38
CA VAL A 137 7.08 -10.72 12.69
C VAL A 137 6.56 -10.57 11.27
N PRO A 138 7.32 -10.97 10.23
CA PRO A 138 6.83 -10.96 8.85
C PRO A 138 5.55 -11.80 8.70
N PRO A 139 4.53 -11.32 7.97
CA PRO A 139 3.25 -12.03 7.82
C PRO A 139 3.39 -13.43 7.23
N GLU A 140 4.41 -13.67 6.43
CA GLU A 140 4.66 -14.97 5.80
C GLU A 140 5.10 -16.06 6.78
N TRP A 141 5.47 -15.67 8.01
CA TRP A 141 6.02 -16.59 9.00
C TRP A 141 5.01 -17.05 10.05
N TRP A 142 3.81 -16.49 10.03
CA TRP A 142 2.80 -16.81 11.03
C TRP A 142 1.40 -16.91 10.43
N GLN A 143 0.53 -17.59 11.13
CA GLN A 143 -0.88 -17.75 10.78
C GLN A 143 -1.74 -17.85 12.03
N ILE A 144 -3.00 -17.48 11.92
CA ILE A 144 -4.01 -17.68 12.96
C ILE A 144 -4.84 -18.92 12.56
N THR A 145 -4.97 -19.85 13.48
CA THR A 145 -5.85 -21.01 13.28
C THR A 145 -7.31 -20.65 13.56
N PRO A 146 -8.30 -21.46 13.11
CA PRO A 146 -9.70 -21.26 13.45
C PRO A 146 -9.97 -21.21 14.96
N ASP A 147 -9.14 -21.86 15.76
CA ASP A 147 -9.19 -21.85 17.24
C ASP A 147 -8.49 -20.60 17.84
N LEU A 148 -8.21 -19.59 17.02
CA LEU A 148 -7.54 -18.34 17.41
C LEU A 148 -6.14 -18.53 18.01
N GLN A 149 -5.47 -19.63 17.71
CA GLN A 149 -4.08 -19.84 18.09
C GLN A 149 -3.14 -19.27 17.02
N VAL A 150 -2.10 -18.57 17.47
CA VAL A 150 -1.05 -18.08 16.58
C VAL A 150 0.01 -19.17 16.41
N LEU A 151 0.26 -19.56 15.17
CA LEU A 151 1.34 -20.44 14.80
C LEU A 151 2.43 -19.62 14.10
N VAL A 152 3.67 -19.82 14.53
CA VAL A 152 4.83 -19.20 13.87
C VAL A 152 5.72 -20.32 13.33
N ASN A 153 5.97 -20.31 12.02
CA ASN A 153 6.65 -21.39 11.31
C ASN A 153 6.06 -22.78 11.63
N GLY A 154 4.73 -22.85 11.80
CA GLY A 154 4.01 -24.09 12.11
C GLY A 154 4.03 -24.52 13.58
N ALA A 155 4.72 -23.79 14.47
CA ALA A 155 4.76 -24.05 15.90
C ALA A 155 3.82 -23.11 16.67
N SER A 156 3.02 -23.63 17.60
CA SER A 156 2.18 -22.81 18.48
C SER A 156 3.05 -21.97 19.41
N VAL A 157 2.71 -20.69 19.55
CA VAL A 157 3.42 -19.73 20.41
C VAL A 157 2.53 -19.31 21.57
N ASN A 158 3.17 -18.98 22.70
CA ASN A 158 2.44 -18.52 23.86
C ASN A 158 1.97 -17.08 23.66
N SER A 159 0.78 -16.76 24.15
CA SER A 159 0.25 -15.40 24.12
C SER A 159 1.14 -14.39 24.85
N ASP A 160 1.91 -14.82 25.82
CA ASP A 160 2.88 -13.97 26.54
C ASP A 160 4.10 -13.55 25.70
N GLU A 161 4.38 -14.25 24.61
CA GLU A 161 5.54 -14.00 23.74
C GLU A 161 5.18 -13.14 22.52
N ILE A 162 3.91 -12.76 22.38
CA ILE A 162 3.43 -12.04 21.21
C ILE A 162 2.51 -10.86 21.56
N ILE A 163 2.43 -9.90 20.67
CA ILE A 163 1.38 -8.87 20.61
C ILE A 163 0.75 -8.96 19.22
N LEU A 164 -0.49 -9.41 19.17
CA LEU A 164 -1.30 -9.40 17.96
C LEU A 164 -2.05 -8.07 17.88
N PHE A 165 -1.92 -7.40 16.75
CA PHE A 165 -2.69 -6.20 16.40
C PHE A 165 -3.75 -6.58 15.38
N GLU A 166 -4.97 -6.15 15.63
CA GLU A 166 -6.08 -6.21 14.69
C GLU A 166 -6.33 -4.81 14.15
N GLY A 167 -6.51 -4.68 12.85
CA GLY A 167 -6.80 -3.41 12.19
C GLY A 167 -8.23 -2.94 12.47
N PRO A 168 -8.56 -1.69 12.11
CA PRO A 168 -9.92 -1.19 12.26
C PRO A 168 -10.89 -1.77 11.23
N GLN A 169 -10.37 -2.50 10.25
CA GLN A 169 -11.09 -3.18 9.18
C GLN A 169 -10.27 -4.35 8.64
N ASP A 170 -10.89 -5.19 7.83
CA ASP A 170 -10.20 -6.24 7.08
C ASP A 170 -9.19 -5.66 6.09
N GLY A 171 -8.19 -6.46 5.73
CA GLY A 171 -7.09 -6.00 4.90
C GLY A 171 -7.53 -5.58 3.48
N LEU A 172 -6.87 -4.57 2.94
CA LEU A 172 -7.14 -4.06 1.59
C LEU A 172 -7.04 -5.14 0.50
N LEU A 173 -6.18 -6.15 0.72
CA LEU A 173 -6.02 -7.27 -0.22
C LEU A 173 -7.27 -8.16 -0.29
N GLU A 174 -8.13 -8.11 0.73
CA GLU A 174 -9.40 -8.81 0.77
C GLU A 174 -10.54 -7.92 0.29
N ILE A 175 -10.77 -6.78 0.96
CA ILE A 175 -11.93 -5.91 0.69
C ILE A 175 -11.89 -5.21 -0.67
N ALA A 176 -10.69 -4.91 -1.19
CA ALA A 176 -10.51 -4.19 -2.46
C ALA A 176 -9.89 -5.04 -3.57
N ALA A 177 -9.91 -6.37 -3.44
CA ALA A 177 -9.25 -7.27 -4.39
C ALA A 177 -9.72 -7.07 -5.85
N GLN A 178 -11.01 -6.88 -6.06
CA GLN A 178 -11.60 -6.67 -7.39
C GLN A 178 -11.17 -5.32 -7.98
N ASP A 179 -11.17 -4.26 -7.18
CA ASP A 179 -10.83 -2.92 -7.64
C ASP A 179 -9.33 -2.78 -7.94
N ILE A 180 -8.48 -3.49 -7.20
CA ILE A 180 -7.05 -3.59 -7.51
C ILE A 180 -6.84 -4.25 -8.88
N ARG A 181 -7.55 -5.37 -9.17
CA ARG A 181 -7.48 -6.03 -10.47
C ARG A 181 -8.01 -5.14 -11.59
N ALA A 182 -9.16 -4.49 -11.37
CA ALA A 182 -9.78 -3.57 -12.33
C ALA A 182 -8.86 -2.40 -12.66
N SER A 183 -8.25 -1.76 -11.64
CA SER A 183 -7.30 -0.66 -11.81
C SER A 183 -6.06 -1.07 -12.59
N ARG A 184 -5.53 -2.27 -12.34
CA ARG A 184 -4.40 -2.81 -13.09
C ARG A 184 -4.75 -3.10 -14.54
N SER A 185 -5.93 -3.67 -14.78
CA SER A 185 -6.42 -3.94 -16.13
C SER A 185 -6.64 -2.65 -16.91
N MET A 186 -7.21 -1.64 -16.26
CA MET A 186 -7.38 -0.30 -16.84
C MET A 186 -6.03 0.34 -17.20
N SER A 187 -5.03 0.22 -16.31
CA SER A 187 -3.68 0.74 -16.55
C SER A 187 -2.99 0.02 -17.71
N ARG A 188 -3.18 -1.30 -17.84
CA ARG A 188 -2.67 -2.08 -18.98
C ARG A 188 -3.33 -1.67 -20.30
N ALA A 189 -4.67 -1.56 -20.28
CA ALA A 189 -5.44 -1.12 -21.45
C ALA A 189 -5.03 0.29 -21.89
N TRP A 190 -4.84 1.20 -20.94
CA TRP A 190 -4.33 2.54 -21.20
C TRP A 190 -2.93 2.50 -21.81
N SER A 191 -2.01 1.74 -21.23
CA SER A 191 -0.64 1.59 -21.75
C SER A 191 -0.63 1.01 -23.17
N ALA A 192 -1.43 -0.01 -23.43
CA ALA A 192 -1.57 -0.59 -24.76
C ALA A 192 -2.09 0.44 -25.79
N ARG A 193 -3.06 1.26 -25.40
CA ARG A 193 -3.60 2.33 -26.27
C ARG A 193 -2.57 3.44 -26.51
N VAL A 194 -1.79 3.82 -25.52
CA VAL A 194 -0.72 4.81 -25.68
C VAL A 194 0.39 4.31 -26.60
N THR A 195 0.73 3.01 -26.48
CA THR A 195 1.76 2.39 -27.32
C THR A 195 1.29 2.19 -28.75
N SER A 196 0.00 1.88 -28.94
CA SER A 196 -0.62 1.72 -30.25
C SER A 196 -1.89 2.58 -30.37
N PRO A 197 -1.72 3.89 -30.63
CA PRO A 197 -2.84 4.85 -30.61
C PRO A 197 -3.77 4.71 -31.82
N VAL A 198 -3.37 3.93 -32.82
CA VAL A 198 -4.15 3.79 -34.06
C VAL A 198 -5.29 2.78 -33.85
N PRO A 199 -6.51 3.10 -34.33
CA PRO A 199 -7.63 2.16 -34.30
C PRO A 199 -7.31 0.86 -35.07
N LEU A 200 -8.18 -0.14 -34.90
CA LEU A 200 -8.08 -1.37 -35.66
C LEU A 200 -8.16 -1.05 -37.16
N VAL A 201 -7.14 -1.43 -37.91
CA VAL A 201 -7.11 -1.31 -39.36
C VAL A 201 -7.40 -2.66 -39.95
N GLU A 202 -8.49 -2.77 -40.70
CA GLU A 202 -8.80 -3.93 -41.49
C GLU A 202 -8.19 -3.73 -42.90
N LEU A 203 -7.39 -4.65 -43.35
CA LEU A 203 -6.92 -4.70 -44.74
C LEU A 203 -7.88 -5.57 -45.53
N HIS A 204 -8.78 -4.94 -46.24
CA HIS A 204 -9.84 -5.59 -46.99
C HIS A 204 -9.42 -5.81 -48.44
N ASN A 205 -9.43 -7.06 -48.90
CA ASN A 205 -9.20 -7.38 -50.29
C ASN A 205 -10.45 -6.99 -51.13
N THR A 206 -10.27 -6.09 -52.10
CA THR A 206 -11.35 -5.57 -52.97
C THR A 206 -11.50 -6.38 -54.25
N ASP A 207 -10.53 -7.23 -54.58
CA ASP A 207 -10.57 -8.06 -55.79
C ASP A 207 -10.95 -9.51 -55.42
N PRO A 208 -12.19 -9.97 -55.70
CA PRO A 208 -12.64 -11.32 -55.38
C PRO A 208 -11.96 -12.41 -56.20
N THR A 209 -11.18 -12.05 -57.24
CA THR A 209 -10.50 -12.97 -58.10
C THR A 209 -9.07 -13.23 -57.66
N MET A 210 -8.56 -12.46 -56.69
CA MET A 210 -7.22 -12.57 -56.15
C MET A 210 -7.28 -13.24 -54.78
N GLU A 211 -7.01 -14.54 -54.72
CA GLU A 211 -6.77 -15.27 -53.45
C GLU A 211 -5.34 -15.01 -53.01
N LEU A 212 -5.15 -14.40 -51.82
CA LEU A 212 -3.85 -14.25 -51.19
C LEU A 212 -3.55 -15.52 -50.39
N GLU A 213 -2.33 -16.01 -50.48
CA GLU A 213 -1.87 -17.11 -49.62
C GLU A 213 -1.65 -16.63 -48.19
N ASP A 214 -1.74 -17.52 -47.18
CA ASP A 214 -1.61 -17.21 -45.75
C ASP A 214 -0.28 -16.53 -45.41
N ASN A 215 0.80 -16.85 -46.10
CA ASN A 215 2.10 -16.21 -45.96
C ASN A 215 2.09 -14.75 -46.45
N GLU A 216 1.42 -14.46 -47.58
CA GLU A 216 1.34 -13.13 -48.15
C GLU A 216 0.47 -12.23 -47.25
N ILE A 217 -0.58 -12.79 -46.63
CA ILE A 217 -1.42 -12.09 -45.63
C ILE A 217 -0.58 -11.76 -44.41
N SER A 218 0.21 -12.72 -43.90
CA SER A 218 1.06 -12.50 -42.73
C SER A 218 2.14 -11.44 -43.01
N ASP A 219 2.84 -11.51 -44.15
CA ASP A 219 3.85 -10.53 -44.53
C ASP A 219 3.28 -9.11 -44.69
N LEU A 220 2.04 -8.98 -45.19
CA LEU A 220 1.36 -7.71 -45.33
C LEU A 220 1.02 -7.13 -43.94
N ILE A 221 0.50 -7.94 -43.02
CA ILE A 221 0.17 -7.52 -41.64
C ILE A 221 1.45 -7.09 -40.94
N ASP A 222 2.51 -7.89 -40.98
CA ASP A 222 3.80 -7.60 -40.33
C ASP A 222 4.43 -6.33 -40.89
N SER A 223 4.35 -6.09 -42.19
CA SER A 223 4.80 -4.86 -42.83
C SER A 223 4.04 -3.63 -42.33
N TRP A 224 2.73 -3.75 -42.20
CA TRP A 224 1.88 -2.70 -41.65
C TRP A 224 2.13 -2.42 -40.18
N GLU A 225 2.30 -3.47 -39.38
CA GLU A 225 2.61 -3.32 -37.95
C GLU A 225 4.00 -2.69 -37.75
N SER A 226 4.99 -3.10 -38.51
CA SER A 226 6.33 -2.53 -38.48
C SER A 226 6.36 -1.06 -38.88
N ALA A 227 5.62 -0.69 -39.91
CA ALA A 227 5.49 0.72 -40.36
C ALA A 227 4.81 1.58 -39.29
N ARG A 228 3.83 1.04 -38.57
CA ARG A 228 3.15 1.72 -37.44
C ARG A 228 4.03 1.87 -36.21
N GLN A 229 4.78 0.83 -35.86
CA GLN A 229 5.70 0.87 -34.70
C GLN A 229 6.88 1.80 -34.90
N SER A 230 7.34 1.97 -36.13
CA SER A 230 8.43 2.90 -36.47
C SER A 230 8.05 4.38 -36.50
N GLY A 231 6.78 4.71 -36.19
CA GLY A 231 6.28 6.09 -36.20
C GLY A 231 6.12 6.68 -37.60
N GLY A 232 6.23 5.85 -38.64
CA GLY A 232 6.00 6.24 -40.03
C GLY A 232 4.50 6.47 -40.28
N ALA A 233 4.14 7.70 -40.65
CA ALA A 233 2.77 8.09 -40.93
C ALA A 233 2.28 7.63 -42.32
N THR A 234 3.12 6.97 -43.14
CA THR A 234 2.81 6.67 -44.53
C THR A 234 2.87 5.16 -44.75
N GLY A 235 1.70 4.56 -44.97
CA GLY A 235 1.57 3.18 -45.47
C GLY A 235 1.25 3.18 -46.96
N TYR A 236 1.79 2.20 -47.70
CA TYR A 236 1.42 1.93 -49.07
C TYR A 236 0.53 0.69 -49.10
N THR A 237 -0.65 0.83 -49.70
CA THR A 237 -1.53 -0.30 -49.98
C THR A 237 -1.62 -0.50 -51.48
N PRO A 238 -1.52 -1.74 -51.98
CA PRO A 238 -1.83 -2.09 -53.38
C PRO A 238 -3.27 -1.68 -53.74
N ALA A 239 -3.54 -1.43 -55.00
CA ALA A 239 -4.89 -1.02 -55.48
C ALA A 239 -6.00 -2.04 -55.19
N THR A 240 -5.62 -3.30 -54.93
CA THR A 240 -6.51 -4.41 -54.58
C THR A 240 -6.84 -4.51 -53.10
N ILE A 241 -6.20 -3.68 -52.25
CA ILE A 241 -6.41 -3.70 -50.79
C ILE A 241 -6.92 -2.34 -50.33
N ASP A 242 -8.05 -2.33 -49.65
CA ASP A 242 -8.67 -1.15 -49.03
C ASP A 242 -8.40 -1.20 -47.52
N ALA A 243 -7.77 -0.14 -46.97
CA ALA A 243 -7.51 -0.03 -45.54
C ALA A 243 -8.71 0.65 -44.86
N ARG A 244 -9.50 -0.13 -44.13
CA ARG A 244 -10.64 0.36 -43.36
C ARG A 244 -10.24 0.56 -41.92
N ILE A 245 -10.54 1.75 -41.39
CA ILE A 245 -10.27 2.09 -40.03
C ILE A 245 -11.52 1.89 -39.20
N HIS A 246 -11.46 0.99 -38.22
CA HIS A 246 -12.55 0.71 -37.31
C HIS A 246 -12.28 1.28 -35.92
N GLY A 247 -13.23 2.07 -35.44
CA GLY A 247 -13.21 2.68 -34.10
C GLY A 247 -12.53 4.07 -34.06
N GLU A 248 -12.93 4.83 -33.09
CA GLU A 248 -12.29 6.08 -32.73
C GLU A 248 -11.43 5.89 -31.49
N VAL A 249 -10.29 6.56 -31.43
CA VAL A 249 -9.51 6.66 -30.19
C VAL A 249 -10.22 7.66 -29.30
N ALA A 250 -10.90 7.21 -28.26
CA ALA A 250 -11.50 8.10 -27.28
C ALA A 250 -10.40 8.99 -26.65
N PRO A 251 -10.49 10.33 -26.78
CA PRO A 251 -9.44 11.22 -26.34
C PRO A 251 -9.25 11.27 -24.81
N ASP A 252 -10.25 10.85 -24.06
CA ASP A 252 -10.25 10.90 -22.59
C ASP A 252 -9.56 9.70 -21.90
N LEU A 253 -9.19 8.65 -22.65
CA LEU A 253 -8.32 7.56 -22.20
C LEU A 253 -8.61 7.06 -20.77
N PHE A 254 -9.87 6.80 -20.46
CA PHE A 254 -10.33 6.31 -19.15
C PHE A 254 -10.07 7.28 -17.96
N ILE A 255 -9.98 8.60 -18.21
CA ILE A 255 -9.72 9.58 -17.14
C ILE A 255 -10.78 9.49 -16.05
N GLU A 256 -12.06 9.44 -16.43
CA GLU A 256 -13.17 9.31 -15.46
C GLU A 256 -13.09 8.02 -14.65
N GLY A 257 -12.86 6.88 -15.29
CA GLY A 257 -12.68 5.59 -14.59
C GLY A 257 -11.49 5.59 -13.64
N ARG A 258 -10.37 6.22 -14.04
CA ARG A 258 -9.19 6.35 -13.16
C ARG A 258 -9.45 7.27 -11.97
N ASN A 259 -10.27 8.32 -12.15
CA ASN A 259 -10.67 9.21 -11.06
C ASN A 259 -11.64 8.51 -10.11
N ALA A 260 -12.62 7.77 -10.63
CA ALA A 260 -13.53 6.96 -9.82
C ALA A 260 -12.75 5.93 -8.98
N SER A 261 -11.86 5.16 -9.60
CA SER A 261 -11.01 4.20 -8.89
C SER A 261 -10.17 4.86 -7.78
N ARG A 262 -9.66 6.08 -8.01
CA ARG A 262 -8.92 6.84 -6.97
C ARG A 262 -9.81 7.18 -5.78
N LEU A 263 -11.06 7.55 -6.02
CA LEU A 263 -12.05 7.82 -4.97
C LEU A 263 -12.38 6.56 -4.17
N ASP A 264 -12.54 5.42 -4.85
CA ASP A 264 -12.79 4.15 -4.18
C ASP A 264 -11.66 3.77 -3.23
N PHE A 265 -10.39 3.92 -3.66
CA PHE A 265 -9.25 3.68 -2.77
C PHE A 265 -9.13 4.72 -1.64
N ALA A 266 -9.58 5.96 -1.84
CA ALA A 266 -9.68 6.94 -0.77
C ALA A 266 -10.67 6.46 0.32
N ASN A 267 -11.83 5.95 -0.11
CA ASN A 267 -12.86 5.40 0.77
C ASN A 267 -12.35 4.16 1.54
N TYR A 268 -11.74 3.18 0.86
CA TYR A 268 -11.17 1.99 1.51
C TYR A 268 -10.12 2.33 2.58
N MET A 269 -9.33 3.36 2.36
CA MET A 269 -8.27 3.76 3.31
C MET A 269 -8.68 4.85 4.29
N HIS A 270 -9.96 5.29 4.27
CA HIS A 270 -10.47 6.40 5.08
C HIS A 270 -9.65 7.68 4.93
N ILE A 271 -9.22 8.00 3.69
CA ILE A 271 -8.45 9.21 3.38
C ILE A 271 -9.38 10.22 2.71
N PRO A 272 -9.41 11.49 3.13
CA PRO A 272 -10.11 12.53 2.40
C PRO A 272 -9.66 12.55 0.92
N ALA A 273 -10.62 12.45 -0.01
CA ALA A 273 -10.34 12.30 -1.43
C ALA A 273 -9.41 13.39 -1.98
N ALA A 274 -9.54 14.61 -1.48
CA ALA A 274 -8.71 15.75 -1.84
C ALA A 274 -7.20 15.53 -1.59
N LEU A 275 -6.82 14.65 -0.65
CA LEU A 275 -5.42 14.31 -0.40
C LEU A 275 -4.85 13.31 -1.41
N LEU A 276 -5.70 12.53 -2.06
CA LEU A 276 -5.32 11.63 -3.15
C LEU A 276 -5.36 12.31 -4.53
N GLU A 277 -6.07 13.43 -4.65
CA GLU A 277 -6.11 14.20 -5.88
C GLU A 277 -4.75 14.84 -6.19
N GLY A 278 -4.32 14.71 -7.43
CA GLY A 278 -3.05 15.26 -7.91
C GLY A 278 -3.20 16.50 -8.79
N SER A 279 -4.42 17.06 -8.89
CA SER A 279 -4.68 18.18 -9.80
C SER A 279 -4.32 19.52 -9.16
N PRO A 280 -3.40 20.30 -9.73
CA PRO A 280 -3.07 21.62 -9.25
C PRO A 280 -4.06 22.70 -9.64
N SER A 281 -5.20 22.35 -10.29
CA SER A 281 -6.09 23.31 -10.93
C SER A 281 -6.92 24.19 -10.00
N GLU A 282 -6.84 24.00 -8.67
CA GLU A 282 -7.47 24.86 -7.69
C GLU A 282 -6.49 25.36 -6.62
N ALA A 283 -5.34 25.84 -7.07
CA ALA A 283 -4.31 26.41 -6.19
C ALA A 283 -4.66 27.79 -5.61
N SER A 284 -5.93 28.16 -5.57
CA SER A 284 -6.41 29.29 -4.75
C SER A 284 -6.83 28.79 -3.37
N LEU A 285 -5.92 28.09 -2.70
CA LEU A 285 -6.18 27.64 -1.33
C LEU A 285 -5.64 28.68 -0.37
N THR A 286 -6.55 29.42 0.23
CA THR A 286 -6.30 30.24 1.41
C THR A 286 -5.67 29.38 2.52
N TYR A 287 -4.79 29.94 3.31
CA TYR A 287 -4.06 29.26 4.41
C TYR A 287 -4.99 28.46 5.35
N SER A 288 -6.19 28.96 5.62
CA SER A 288 -7.26 28.31 6.37
C SER A 288 -7.71 26.96 5.78
N THR A 289 -7.63 26.79 4.46
CA THR A 289 -8.05 25.55 3.79
C THR A 289 -7.00 24.45 3.94
N THR A 290 -5.72 24.80 4.05
CA THR A 290 -4.63 23.82 4.27
C THR A 290 -4.67 23.28 5.70
N GLU A 291 -4.96 24.13 6.67
CA GLU A 291 -5.13 23.75 8.08
C GLU A 291 -6.37 22.88 8.27
N GLY A 292 -7.48 23.23 7.63
CA GLY A 292 -8.70 22.42 7.62
C GLY A 292 -8.47 21.01 7.07
N LYS A 293 -7.76 20.86 5.96
CA LYS A 293 -7.40 19.55 5.36
C LYS A 293 -6.47 18.74 6.26
N ARG A 294 -5.56 19.39 6.96
CA ARG A 294 -4.66 18.73 7.91
C ARG A 294 -5.42 18.20 9.12
N ASN A 295 -6.33 18.98 9.69
CA ASN A 295 -7.17 18.58 10.81
C ASN A 295 -8.12 17.45 10.39
N GLU A 296 -8.74 17.54 9.23
CA GLU A 296 -9.59 16.49 8.67
C GLU A 296 -8.84 15.17 8.53
N PHE A 297 -7.61 15.20 8.00
CA PHE A 297 -6.77 14.02 7.89
C PHE A 297 -6.38 13.44 9.25
N ALA A 298 -6.08 14.29 10.23
CA ALA A 298 -5.74 13.85 11.58
C ALA A 298 -6.96 13.21 12.28
N ASP A 299 -8.13 13.85 12.21
CA ASP A 299 -9.32 13.42 12.93
C ASP A 299 -9.97 12.17 12.33
N TYR A 300 -10.02 12.07 11.02
CA TYR A 300 -10.72 10.96 10.34
C TYR A 300 -9.77 9.82 9.96
N THR A 301 -8.60 10.12 9.39
CA THR A 301 -7.69 9.07 8.90
C THR A 301 -6.76 8.58 9.99
N ILE A 302 -6.01 9.50 10.62
CA ILE A 302 -4.96 9.10 11.57
C ILE A 302 -5.58 8.51 12.83
N ALA A 303 -6.63 9.12 13.37
CA ALA A 303 -7.33 8.59 14.54
C ALA A 303 -7.91 7.18 14.29
N TYR A 304 -8.45 6.95 13.09
CA TYR A 304 -9.00 5.65 12.69
C TYR A 304 -7.95 4.54 12.71
N TRP A 305 -6.77 4.78 12.12
CA TRP A 305 -5.70 3.79 12.05
C TRP A 305 -4.87 3.69 13.34
N ALA A 306 -4.76 4.77 14.11
CA ALA A 306 -4.05 4.80 15.39
C ALA A 306 -4.80 4.08 16.51
N GLY A 307 -6.12 4.23 16.55
CA GLY A 307 -6.97 3.73 17.65
C GLY A 307 -6.74 2.27 18.02
N PRO A 308 -6.80 1.32 17.08
CA PRO A 308 -6.57 -0.10 17.38
C PRO A 308 -5.16 -0.38 17.92
N ILE A 309 -4.13 0.33 17.42
CA ILE A 309 -2.74 0.19 17.88
C ILE A 309 -2.64 0.68 19.32
N GLU A 310 -3.18 1.87 19.61
CA GLU A 310 -3.21 2.45 20.96
C GLU A 310 -3.96 1.56 21.95
N ALA A 311 -5.14 1.06 21.54
CA ALA A 311 -5.96 0.18 22.35
C ALA A 311 -5.18 -1.11 22.70
N ARG A 312 -4.56 -1.75 21.72
CA ARG A 312 -3.79 -2.98 21.95
C ARG A 312 -2.55 -2.76 22.81
N LEU A 313 -1.82 -1.69 22.58
CA LEU A 313 -0.64 -1.35 23.38
C LEU A 313 -0.98 -0.93 24.82
N SER A 314 -2.22 -0.50 25.08
CA SER A 314 -2.69 -0.07 26.39
C SER A 314 -3.25 -1.21 27.25
N MET A 315 -3.28 -2.46 26.74
CA MET A 315 -3.76 -3.61 27.51
C MET A 315 -2.80 -4.01 28.65
N ASP A 316 -3.34 -4.61 29.69
CA ASP A 316 -2.63 -4.99 30.92
C ASP A 316 -1.47 -5.98 30.72
N ASP A 317 -1.47 -6.73 29.62
CA ASP A 317 -0.38 -7.64 29.24
C ASP A 317 0.80 -6.93 28.58
N VAL A 318 0.60 -5.67 28.14
CA VAL A 318 1.61 -4.82 27.47
C VAL A 318 2.08 -3.69 28.37
N THR A 319 1.12 -3.00 28.99
CA THR A 319 1.36 -1.78 29.77
C THR A 319 0.85 -1.94 31.20
N ALA A 320 1.51 -1.28 32.16
CA ALA A 320 1.12 -1.34 33.57
C ALA A 320 -0.28 -0.79 33.78
N ARG A 321 -1.05 -1.41 34.70
CA ARG A 321 -2.42 -0.99 35.04
C ARG A 321 -2.51 0.51 35.37
N GLY A 322 -3.52 1.15 34.83
CA GLY A 322 -3.76 2.58 34.98
C GLY A 322 -2.88 3.48 34.12
N GLN A 323 -2.15 2.88 33.19
CA GLN A 323 -1.42 3.58 32.14
C GLN A 323 -1.95 3.20 30.76
N ARG A 324 -1.83 4.11 29.81
CA ARG A 324 -2.18 3.88 28.40
C ARG A 324 -1.05 4.37 27.51
N ILE A 325 -0.92 3.78 26.33
CA ILE A 325 0.00 4.23 25.28
C ILE A 325 -0.82 4.91 24.20
N ALA A 326 -0.38 6.09 23.78
CA ALA A 326 -1.02 6.86 22.73
C ALA A 326 0.01 7.48 21.79
N PHE A 327 -0.38 7.76 20.56
CA PHE A 327 0.40 8.58 19.65
C PHE A 327 0.36 10.05 20.09
N ASP A 328 1.53 10.69 20.08
CA ASP A 328 1.62 12.12 20.37
C ASP A 328 1.29 12.94 19.11
N MET A 329 0.09 13.44 19.05
CA MET A 329 -0.41 14.28 17.96
C MET A 329 -0.19 15.79 18.20
N SER A 330 0.44 16.18 19.31
CA SER A 330 0.54 17.60 19.72
C SER A 330 1.21 18.48 18.66
N GLU A 331 2.27 18.00 18.01
CA GLU A 331 2.94 18.73 16.92
C GLU A 331 2.08 18.87 15.66
N TRP A 332 1.13 17.96 15.46
CA TRP A 332 0.24 17.96 14.29
C TRP A 332 -0.96 18.87 14.46
N LEU A 333 -1.46 19.00 15.67
CA LEU A 333 -2.65 19.79 16.00
C LEU A 333 -2.30 21.25 16.36
N THR A 334 -1.02 21.55 16.64
CA THR A 334 -0.61 22.93 16.95
C THR A 334 -0.56 23.74 15.64
N PRO A 335 -1.34 24.84 15.53
CA PRO A 335 -1.21 25.73 14.39
C PRO A 335 0.23 26.25 14.32
N ALA A 336 0.80 26.31 13.13
CA ALA A 336 2.09 26.94 12.93
C ALA A 336 1.96 28.37 13.44
N HIS A 337 2.63 28.68 14.55
CA HIS A 337 2.65 30.04 15.09
C HIS A 337 3.19 30.94 14.00
N SER A 338 2.31 31.79 13.43
CA SER A 338 2.78 32.98 12.75
C SER A 338 3.48 33.82 13.81
N GLU A 339 4.80 33.83 13.82
CA GLU A 339 5.55 34.88 14.48
C GLU A 339 5.15 36.19 13.81
N THR A 340 4.10 36.81 14.33
CA THR A 340 3.86 38.24 14.14
C THR A 340 4.96 38.93 14.91
N GLY A 341 6.11 39.09 14.26
CA GLY A 341 7.11 40.02 14.73
C GLY A 341 6.47 41.40 14.91
N PRO A 342 6.84 42.17 15.95
CA PRO A 342 6.28 43.49 16.17
C PRO A 342 6.56 44.35 14.93
N THR A 343 5.51 44.82 14.29
CA THR A 343 5.56 45.86 13.29
C THR A 343 6.22 47.05 13.95
N ARG A 344 7.47 47.36 13.58
CA ARG A 344 8.05 48.66 13.88
C ARG A 344 7.28 49.68 13.06
N GLU A 345 6.44 50.42 13.72
CA GLU A 345 5.99 51.70 13.24
C GLU A 345 7.14 52.69 13.45
N ASP A 346 7.71 53.15 12.37
CA ASP A 346 8.47 54.43 12.33
C ASP A 346 7.54 55.54 11.84
#